data_0f6425706d1af59574cfed4dd1e8ad74
#
_entry.id   0f6425706d1af59574cfed4dd1e8ad74
#
_cell.length_a   1.000
_cell.length_b   1.000
_cell.length_c   1.000
_cell.angle_alpha   90.00
_cell.angle_beta   90.00
_cell.angle_gamma   90.00
#
_symmetry.space_group_name_H-M   'P 1'
#
loop_
_entity.id
_entity.type
_entity.pdbx_description
1 polymer ?
#
loop_
_entity_poly.entity_id
_entity_poly.type
_entity_poly.pdbx_seq_one_letter_code
_entity_poly.pdbx_strand_id
1 'polypeptide(L)'
;MLTLPLPLVSFIVPLYGGSSTTVSLGFFYLTWISLIWRSKDPMTIEIYGTLIIRLFCYLIPSLLSLCFDSVIPSMSRKVKASGKRHLPHQLGRDRLLRIAALATGNVFLGVLIQALPEVVATRILHLRSLLRLSTTVPLPWTLLKNVIQGLALRGIVHYALHRYVLHEWQSVLRKWHLQYQHCTEITFGLLAAYEHPVTYLLVAFMPTFLPAVIFRWHGLTWHLFLILISLEEFVVFSGYTVLPLTIISGGMARRNEAHFASVGDDYGIGNYGRLGVLEFCFGTACPDEDDVIDDIQDEAEKHNVQDRVTNAVDAGMSKLKKQKVRKRR
;
A
#
# COMPACT_ATOMS: atom_id res chain seq x y z
N MET A 1 30.27 -16.27 15.74
CA MET A 1 29.05 -16.00 16.51
C MET A 1 27.93 -15.76 15.52
N LEU A 2 27.00 -16.72 15.36
CA LEU A 2 25.79 -16.58 14.56
C LEU A 2 24.86 -15.60 15.29
N THR A 3 24.85 -14.34 14.87
CA THR A 3 23.83 -13.38 15.33
C THR A 3 22.55 -13.69 14.60
N LEU A 4 21.64 -14.40 15.26
CA LEU A 4 20.25 -14.51 14.81
C LEU A 4 19.71 -13.08 14.54
N PRO A 5 19.08 -12.82 13.39
CA PRO A 5 18.51 -11.52 13.13
C PRO A 5 17.44 -11.20 14.17
N LEU A 6 17.67 -10.12 14.94
CA LEU A 6 16.78 -9.64 16.02
C LEU A 6 15.27 -9.64 15.69
N PRO A 7 14.81 -9.38 14.44
CA PRO A 7 13.40 -9.51 14.08
C PRO A 7 12.83 -10.92 14.28
N LEU A 8 13.61 -11.98 14.05
CA LEU A 8 13.13 -13.36 14.27
C LEU A 8 12.95 -13.68 15.75
N VAL A 9 13.78 -13.09 16.64
CA VAL A 9 13.65 -13.28 18.08
C VAL A 9 12.34 -12.68 18.61
N SER A 10 11.88 -11.55 18.06
CA SER A 10 10.62 -10.92 18.46
C SER A 10 9.38 -11.74 18.11
N PHE A 11 9.46 -12.65 17.14
CA PHE A 11 8.40 -13.63 16.84
C PHE A 11 8.45 -14.87 17.72
N ILE A 12 9.63 -15.25 18.21
CA ILE A 12 9.83 -16.48 18.99
C ILE A 12 9.48 -16.26 20.47
N VAL A 13 9.79 -15.08 21.03
CA VAL A 13 9.56 -14.79 22.45
C VAL A 13 8.09 -14.87 22.91
N PRO A 14 7.07 -14.47 22.11
CA PRO A 14 5.66 -14.65 22.46
C PRO A 14 5.24 -16.11 22.58
N LEU A 15 5.91 -17.03 21.88
CA LEU A 15 5.62 -18.47 21.93
C LEU A 15 6.00 -19.10 23.28
N TYR A 16 6.87 -18.45 24.07
CA TYR A 16 7.32 -18.93 25.37
C TYR A 16 6.64 -18.23 26.58
N GLY A 17 5.51 -17.55 26.37
CA GLY A 17 4.65 -17.10 27.49
C GLY A 17 5.08 -15.79 28.19
N GLY A 18 5.99 -15.03 27.61
CA GLY A 18 6.35 -13.68 28.09
C GLY A 18 5.26 -12.65 27.75
N SER A 19 5.14 -11.55 28.53
CA SER A 19 4.33 -10.37 28.19
C SER A 19 4.85 -9.78 26.86
N SER A 20 4.18 -10.14 25.76
CA SER A 20 4.72 -10.03 24.40
C SER A 20 5.01 -8.60 23.95
N THR A 21 4.20 -7.63 24.39
CA THR A 21 4.24 -6.26 23.86
C THR A 21 5.47 -5.49 24.29
N THR A 22 5.84 -5.54 25.59
CA THR A 22 7.00 -4.80 26.12
C THR A 22 8.32 -5.36 25.58
N VAL A 23 8.41 -6.68 25.47
CA VAL A 23 9.59 -7.36 24.93
C VAL A 23 9.75 -7.05 23.44
N SER A 24 8.65 -7.10 22.67
CA SER A 24 8.65 -6.78 21.24
C SER A 24 9.02 -5.31 20.98
N LEU A 25 8.54 -4.37 21.78
CA LEU A 25 8.94 -2.95 21.69
C LEU A 25 10.42 -2.75 22.05
N GLY A 26 10.92 -3.45 23.07
CA GLY A 26 12.32 -3.40 23.45
C GLY A 26 13.24 -3.93 22.33
N PHE A 27 12.89 -5.08 21.73
CA PHE A 27 13.63 -5.63 20.59
C PHE A 27 13.58 -4.73 19.37
N PHE A 28 12.43 -4.15 19.06
CA PHE A 28 12.27 -3.20 17.96
C PHE A 28 13.16 -1.97 18.17
N TYR A 29 13.17 -1.40 19.37
CA TYR A 29 14.01 -0.28 19.73
C TYR A 29 15.51 -0.60 19.62
N LEU A 30 15.94 -1.74 20.17
CA LEU A 30 17.32 -2.20 20.07
C LEU A 30 17.73 -2.49 18.62
N THR A 31 16.84 -3.05 17.82
CA THR A 31 17.09 -3.29 16.39
C THR A 31 17.28 -1.97 15.66
N TRP A 32 16.43 -0.98 15.90
CA TRP A 32 16.54 0.35 15.30
C TRP A 32 17.88 1.03 15.68
N ILE A 33 18.22 1.05 16.97
CA ILE A 33 19.48 1.63 17.44
C ILE A 33 20.68 0.90 16.81
N SER A 34 20.68 -0.43 16.81
CA SER A 34 21.78 -1.21 16.24
C SER A 34 21.94 -0.95 14.74
N LEU A 35 20.86 -0.73 14.02
CA LEU A 35 20.86 -0.39 12.60
C LEU A 35 21.45 0.99 12.36
N ILE A 36 21.09 1.99 13.17
CA ILE A 36 21.66 3.34 13.11
C ILE A 36 23.17 3.32 13.48
N TRP A 37 23.56 2.59 14.52
CA TRP A 37 24.97 2.52 14.93
C TRP A 37 25.85 1.76 13.94
N ARG A 38 25.29 0.74 13.29
CA ARG A 38 26.03 -0.03 12.28
C ARG A 38 26.16 0.73 10.96
N SER A 39 25.21 1.56 10.64
CA SER A 39 25.25 2.39 9.44
C SER A 39 26.13 3.61 9.72
N LYS A 40 27.25 3.69 9.01
CA LYS A 40 28.14 4.87 9.06
C LYS A 40 27.52 6.10 8.39
N ASP A 41 26.50 5.89 7.58
CA ASP A 41 25.85 6.93 6.79
C ASP A 41 24.32 6.80 6.92
N PRO A 42 23.65 7.82 7.49
CA PRO A 42 22.19 7.86 7.61
C PRO A 42 21.47 7.67 6.27
N MET A 43 22.02 8.22 5.18
CA MET A 43 21.46 8.10 3.83
C MET A 43 21.32 6.62 3.40
N THR A 44 22.25 5.77 3.80
CA THR A 44 22.20 4.32 3.51
C THR A 44 20.93 3.69 4.07
N ILE A 45 20.56 4.00 5.31
CA ILE A 45 19.34 3.46 5.94
C ILE A 45 18.11 3.95 5.20
N GLU A 46 18.05 5.23 4.85
CA GLU A 46 16.93 5.83 4.15
C GLU A 46 16.73 5.17 2.79
N ILE A 47 17.75 5.15 1.95
CA ILE A 47 17.62 4.69 0.55
C ILE A 47 17.46 3.17 0.47
N TYR A 48 18.29 2.39 1.18
CA TYR A 48 18.14 0.93 1.18
C TYR A 48 16.84 0.49 1.88
N GLY A 49 16.44 1.18 2.96
CA GLY A 49 15.15 0.93 3.61
C GLY A 49 13.99 1.16 2.66
N THR A 50 13.98 2.28 1.94
CA THR A 50 12.99 2.58 0.90
C THR A 50 12.98 1.51 -0.19
N LEU A 51 14.16 1.13 -0.72
CA LEU A 51 14.27 0.10 -1.76
C LEU A 51 13.73 -1.25 -1.28
N ILE A 52 14.14 -1.72 -0.11
CA ILE A 52 13.70 -2.98 0.47
C ILE A 52 12.18 -2.99 0.66
N ILE A 53 11.61 -1.92 1.20
CA ILE A 53 10.16 -1.80 1.39
C ILE A 53 9.43 -1.86 0.04
N ARG A 54 9.85 -1.09 -0.95
CA ARG A 54 9.23 -1.11 -2.28
C ARG A 54 9.33 -2.47 -2.96
N LEU A 55 10.45 -3.18 -2.79
CA LEU A 55 10.62 -4.53 -3.31
C LEU A 55 9.70 -5.53 -2.62
N PHE A 56 9.73 -5.60 -1.28
CA PHE A 56 9.05 -6.66 -0.54
C PHE A 56 7.56 -6.38 -0.28
N CYS A 57 7.15 -5.12 -0.14
CA CYS A 57 5.75 -4.78 0.15
C CYS A 57 4.93 -4.45 -1.11
N TYR A 58 5.58 -4.18 -2.25
CA TYR A 58 4.88 -3.85 -3.50
C TYR A 58 5.32 -4.71 -4.69
N LEU A 59 6.58 -4.64 -5.12
CA LEU A 59 7.00 -5.20 -6.41
C LEU A 59 6.97 -6.73 -6.43
N ILE A 60 7.57 -7.38 -5.44
CA ILE A 60 7.58 -8.86 -5.35
C ILE A 60 6.16 -9.41 -5.21
N PRO A 61 5.29 -8.93 -4.29
CA PRO A 61 3.90 -9.36 -4.23
C PRO A 61 3.14 -9.16 -5.55
N SER A 62 3.36 -8.03 -6.23
CA SER A 62 2.73 -7.73 -7.52
C SER A 62 3.19 -8.68 -8.64
N LEU A 63 4.47 -9.03 -8.68
CA LEU A 63 5.00 -10.02 -9.63
C LEU A 63 4.50 -11.44 -9.32
N LEU A 64 4.48 -11.82 -8.04
CA LEU A 64 3.97 -13.13 -7.62
C LEU A 64 2.48 -13.26 -7.94
N SER A 65 1.67 -12.20 -7.70
CA SER A 65 0.25 -12.19 -8.05
C SER A 65 0.05 -12.30 -9.57
N LEU A 66 0.85 -11.60 -10.37
CA LEU A 66 0.81 -11.74 -11.84
C LEU A 66 1.16 -13.15 -12.29
N CYS A 67 2.18 -13.78 -11.70
CA CYS A 67 2.51 -15.18 -11.96
C CYS A 67 1.35 -16.12 -11.58
N PHE A 68 0.76 -15.93 -10.40
CA PHE A 68 -0.38 -16.72 -9.93
C PHE A 68 -1.57 -16.59 -10.87
N ASP A 69 -1.95 -15.38 -11.27
CA ASP A 69 -3.05 -15.09 -12.18
C ASP A 69 -2.84 -15.70 -13.58
N SER A 70 -1.58 -15.82 -14.00
CA SER A 70 -1.21 -16.34 -15.33
C SER A 70 -1.06 -17.86 -15.34
N VAL A 71 -0.53 -18.46 -14.28
CA VAL A 71 -0.23 -19.90 -14.20
C VAL A 71 -1.45 -20.71 -13.72
N ILE A 72 -2.25 -20.16 -12.78
CA ILE A 72 -3.37 -20.86 -12.18
C ILE A 72 -4.67 -20.01 -12.33
N PRO A 73 -5.11 -19.73 -13.57
CA PRO A 73 -6.26 -18.85 -13.81
C PRO A 73 -7.58 -19.37 -13.23
N SER A 74 -7.71 -20.68 -13.03
CA SER A 74 -8.90 -21.28 -12.42
C SER A 74 -9.08 -20.92 -10.94
N MET A 75 -7.99 -20.80 -10.19
CA MET A 75 -8.01 -20.35 -8.79
C MET A 75 -8.09 -18.83 -8.69
N SER A 76 -7.36 -18.12 -9.53
CA SER A 76 -7.37 -16.67 -9.58
C SER A 76 -8.79 -16.12 -9.79
N ARG A 77 -9.58 -16.75 -10.68
CA ARG A 77 -10.99 -16.40 -10.91
C ARG A 77 -11.89 -16.44 -9.67
N LYS A 78 -11.53 -17.25 -8.67
CA LYS A 78 -12.32 -17.41 -7.44
C LYS A 78 -12.03 -16.33 -6.40
N VAL A 79 -10.86 -15.70 -6.51
CA VAL A 79 -10.38 -14.71 -5.52
C VAL A 79 -10.38 -13.27 -6.06
N LYS A 80 -10.65 -13.07 -7.37
CA LYS A 80 -10.78 -11.74 -7.97
C LYS A 80 -12.25 -11.31 -8.06
N ALA A 81 -12.54 -10.05 -7.75
CA ALA A 81 -13.86 -9.45 -7.84
C ALA A 81 -14.46 -9.59 -9.24
N SER A 82 -13.71 -9.23 -10.25
CA SER A 82 -14.16 -9.24 -11.65
C SER A 82 -14.13 -10.63 -12.32
N GLY A 83 -13.78 -11.68 -11.59
CA GLY A 83 -13.89 -13.08 -12.00
C GLY A 83 -13.25 -13.40 -13.36
N LYS A 84 -14.09 -13.87 -14.32
CA LYS A 84 -13.61 -14.39 -15.62
C LYS A 84 -13.15 -13.32 -16.62
N ARG A 85 -13.63 -12.08 -16.50
CA ARG A 85 -13.47 -11.06 -17.55
C ARG A 85 -12.12 -10.37 -17.53
N HIS A 86 -11.39 -10.36 -16.40
CA HIS A 86 -10.26 -9.46 -16.19
C HIS A 86 -9.00 -10.17 -15.67
N LEU A 87 -8.57 -11.25 -16.36
CA LEU A 87 -7.31 -11.92 -16.00
C LEU A 87 -6.13 -11.40 -16.85
N PRO A 88 -4.98 -11.09 -16.23
CA PRO A 88 -3.84 -10.50 -16.92
C PRO A 88 -3.32 -11.28 -18.13
N HIS A 89 -3.40 -12.62 -18.13
CA HIS A 89 -2.95 -13.45 -19.24
C HIS A 89 -3.65 -13.14 -20.59
N GLN A 90 -4.85 -12.53 -20.56
CA GLN A 90 -5.59 -12.11 -21.77
C GLN A 90 -4.88 -10.98 -22.52
N LEU A 91 -4.01 -10.23 -21.88
CA LEU A 91 -3.23 -9.15 -22.51
C LEU A 91 -2.10 -9.66 -23.41
N GLY A 92 -1.77 -10.94 -23.33
CA GLY A 92 -0.65 -11.52 -24.05
C GLY A 92 0.71 -11.28 -23.37
N ARG A 93 1.62 -12.23 -23.59
CA ARG A 93 2.92 -12.27 -22.89
C ARG A 93 3.78 -11.02 -23.12
N ASP A 94 3.86 -10.54 -24.35
CA ASP A 94 4.74 -9.41 -24.69
C ASP A 94 4.28 -8.10 -24.05
N ARG A 95 2.96 -7.93 -23.94
CA ARG A 95 2.38 -6.76 -23.26
C ARG A 95 2.62 -6.84 -21.75
N LEU A 96 2.42 -8.01 -21.15
CA LEU A 96 2.68 -8.22 -19.72
C LEU A 96 4.15 -7.98 -19.36
N LEU A 97 5.09 -8.46 -20.20
CA LEU A 97 6.53 -8.23 -19.99
C LEU A 97 6.87 -6.73 -20.06
N ARG A 98 6.30 -5.99 -21.01
CA ARG A 98 6.48 -4.53 -21.11
C ARG A 98 5.91 -3.80 -19.88
N ILE A 99 4.74 -4.18 -19.42
CA ILE A 99 4.14 -3.63 -18.21
C ILE A 99 5.05 -3.90 -17.00
N ALA A 100 5.48 -5.15 -16.82
CA ALA A 100 6.35 -5.54 -15.72
C ALA A 100 7.70 -4.80 -15.74
N ALA A 101 8.32 -4.67 -16.90
CA ALA A 101 9.59 -3.97 -17.07
C ALA A 101 9.45 -2.47 -16.73
N LEU A 102 8.42 -1.80 -17.24
CA LEU A 102 8.21 -0.38 -16.98
C LEU A 102 7.80 -0.11 -15.53
N ALA A 103 6.90 -0.90 -14.96
CA ALA A 103 6.52 -0.79 -13.55
C ALA A 103 7.72 -0.98 -12.62
N THR A 104 8.57 -1.98 -12.91
CA THR A 104 9.83 -2.20 -12.20
C THR A 104 10.76 -1.00 -12.34
N GLY A 105 10.95 -0.51 -13.58
CA GLY A 105 11.77 0.67 -13.85
C GLY A 105 11.30 1.91 -13.09
N ASN A 106 9.99 2.15 -13.01
CA ASN A 106 9.40 3.26 -12.28
C ASN A 106 9.63 3.16 -10.76
N VAL A 107 9.56 1.95 -10.18
CA VAL A 107 9.89 1.75 -8.77
C VAL A 107 11.34 2.14 -8.48
N PHE A 108 12.29 1.67 -9.30
CA PHE A 108 13.70 2.05 -9.15
C PHE A 108 13.94 3.54 -9.42
N LEU A 109 13.24 4.12 -10.39
CA LEU A 109 13.28 5.55 -10.67
C LEU A 109 12.82 6.37 -9.46
N GLY A 110 11.74 5.98 -8.79
CA GLY A 110 11.27 6.65 -7.56
C GLY A 110 12.34 6.64 -6.46
N VAL A 111 13.00 5.50 -6.23
CA VAL A 111 14.10 5.40 -5.26
C VAL A 111 15.29 6.29 -5.67
N LEU A 112 15.62 6.33 -6.95
CA LEU A 112 16.69 7.17 -7.46
C LEU A 112 16.39 8.66 -7.29
N ILE A 113 15.15 9.08 -7.60
CA ILE A 113 14.70 10.47 -7.43
C ILE A 113 14.60 10.86 -5.95
N GLN A 114 14.36 9.93 -5.04
CA GLN A 114 14.49 10.18 -3.60
C GLN A 114 15.96 10.38 -3.21
N ALA A 115 16.86 9.54 -3.72
CA ALA A 115 18.27 9.59 -3.40
C ALA A 115 18.96 10.87 -3.89
N LEU A 116 18.58 11.36 -5.08
CA LEU A 116 19.25 12.49 -5.72
C LEU A 116 19.22 13.79 -4.89
N PRO A 117 18.07 14.32 -4.44
CA PRO A 117 18.04 15.53 -3.60
C PRO A 117 18.72 15.30 -2.23
N GLU A 118 18.68 14.09 -1.68
CA GLU A 118 19.38 13.76 -0.43
C GLU A 118 20.90 13.83 -0.62
N VAL A 119 21.43 13.27 -1.72
CA VAL A 119 22.85 13.38 -2.07
C VAL A 119 23.25 14.85 -2.30
N VAL A 120 22.47 15.59 -3.07
CA VAL A 120 22.73 17.02 -3.34
C VAL A 120 22.73 17.81 -2.03
N ALA A 121 21.72 17.63 -1.18
CA ALA A 121 21.63 18.34 0.08
C ALA A 121 22.83 18.01 1.02
N THR A 122 23.13 16.73 1.20
CA THR A 122 24.09 16.31 2.24
C THR A 122 25.54 16.30 1.77
N ARG A 123 25.82 15.93 0.51
CA ARG A 123 27.19 15.74 -0.01
C ARG A 123 27.72 16.96 -0.79
N ILE A 124 26.84 17.68 -1.47
CA ILE A 124 27.23 18.83 -2.32
C ILE A 124 27.04 20.15 -1.55
N LEU A 125 25.84 20.34 -0.99
CA LEU A 125 25.50 21.59 -0.30
C LEU A 125 25.84 21.59 1.19
N HIS A 126 26.27 20.43 1.75
CA HIS A 126 26.54 20.23 3.18
C HIS A 126 25.40 20.69 4.10
N LEU A 127 24.17 20.55 3.60
CA LEU A 127 22.94 20.81 4.35
C LEU A 127 22.56 19.58 5.19
N ARG A 128 21.55 19.78 6.05
CA ARG A 128 20.96 18.69 6.81
C ARG A 128 20.16 17.77 5.89
N SER A 129 20.16 16.46 6.19
CA SER A 129 19.30 15.47 5.54
C SER A 129 17.83 15.91 5.52
N LEU A 130 17.11 15.56 4.46
CA LEU A 130 15.68 15.85 4.29
C LEU A 130 14.85 15.16 5.38
N LEU A 131 15.17 13.92 5.71
CA LEU A 131 14.54 13.18 6.79
C LEU A 131 15.40 13.25 8.06
N ARG A 132 14.77 13.07 9.22
CA ARG A 132 15.49 13.00 10.50
C ARG A 132 15.86 11.54 10.77
N LEU A 133 17.14 11.25 10.80
CA LEU A 133 17.66 9.95 11.21
C LEU A 133 18.36 10.10 12.55
N SER A 134 17.72 9.59 13.60
CA SER A 134 18.24 9.63 14.97
C SER A 134 17.98 8.32 15.70
N THR A 135 18.73 8.10 16.78
CA THR A 135 18.52 6.95 17.66
C THR A 135 17.25 7.06 18.51
N THR A 136 16.72 8.27 18.67
CA THR A 136 15.49 8.51 19.42
C THR A 136 14.29 8.11 18.56
N VAL A 137 13.58 7.06 18.97
CA VAL A 137 12.37 6.57 18.28
C VAL A 137 11.21 7.52 18.59
N PRO A 138 10.43 7.95 17.57
CA PRO A 138 9.25 8.75 17.80
C PRO A 138 8.18 7.99 18.58
N LEU A 139 7.46 8.69 19.44
CA LEU A 139 6.36 8.11 20.23
C LEU A 139 5.25 7.56 19.30
N PRO A 140 4.55 6.48 19.70
CA PRO A 140 3.47 5.89 18.89
C PRO A 140 2.40 6.91 18.47
N TRP A 141 2.04 7.84 19.35
CA TRP A 141 1.11 8.91 19.04
C TRP A 141 1.63 9.86 17.95
N THR A 142 2.91 10.19 17.99
CA THR A 142 3.56 11.01 16.97
C THR A 142 3.59 10.28 15.61
N LEU A 143 3.85 8.98 15.62
CA LEU A 143 3.78 8.14 14.41
C LEU A 143 2.38 8.16 13.82
N LEU A 144 1.35 7.88 14.62
CA LEU A 144 -0.05 7.89 14.19
C LEU A 144 -0.46 9.24 13.60
N LYS A 145 -0.16 10.33 14.30
CA LYS A 145 -0.42 11.70 13.84
C LYS A 145 0.23 11.95 12.46
N ASN A 146 1.51 11.62 12.33
CA ASN A 146 2.25 11.83 11.09
C ASN A 146 1.69 10.99 9.94
N VAL A 147 1.30 9.73 10.20
CA VAL A 147 0.67 8.87 9.20
C VAL A 147 -0.66 9.46 8.73
N ILE A 148 -1.52 9.91 9.64
CA ILE A 148 -2.80 10.54 9.29
C ILE A 148 -2.57 11.82 8.46
N GLN A 149 -1.65 12.68 8.90
CA GLN A 149 -1.28 13.88 8.14
C GLN A 149 -0.74 13.53 6.76
N GLY A 150 0.06 12.47 6.65
CA GLY A 150 0.58 11.97 5.39
C GLY A 150 -0.49 11.48 4.45
N LEU A 151 -1.42 10.66 4.95
CA LEU A 151 -2.55 10.17 4.15
C LEU A 151 -3.42 11.31 3.65
N ALA A 152 -3.71 12.30 4.49
CA ALA A 152 -4.50 13.47 4.11
C ALA A 152 -3.80 14.30 3.03
N LEU A 153 -2.53 14.67 3.24
CA LEU A 153 -1.77 15.48 2.26
C LEU A 153 -1.55 14.71 0.95
N ARG A 154 -1.17 13.42 1.04
CA ARG A 154 -1.05 12.56 -0.15
C ARG A 154 -2.36 12.48 -0.92
N GLY A 155 -3.48 12.28 -0.21
CA GLY A 155 -4.80 12.20 -0.84
C GLY A 155 -5.17 13.48 -1.58
N ILE A 156 -4.99 14.64 -0.97
CA ILE A 156 -5.28 15.93 -1.57
C ILE A 156 -4.41 16.18 -2.80
N VAL A 157 -3.09 15.99 -2.67
CA VAL A 157 -2.15 16.25 -3.76
C VAL A 157 -2.37 15.27 -4.92
N HIS A 158 -2.55 13.97 -4.62
CA HIS A 158 -2.85 12.96 -5.64
C HIS A 158 -4.14 13.29 -6.38
N TYR A 159 -5.24 13.57 -5.67
CA TYR A 159 -6.52 13.93 -6.26
C TYR A 159 -6.40 15.16 -7.18
N ALA A 160 -5.76 16.22 -6.69
CA ALA A 160 -5.62 17.45 -7.47
C ALA A 160 -4.80 17.23 -8.76
N LEU A 161 -3.68 16.53 -8.67
CA LEU A 161 -2.85 16.22 -9.84
C LEU A 161 -3.55 15.27 -10.81
N HIS A 162 -4.16 14.21 -10.30
CA HIS A 162 -4.84 13.22 -11.10
C HIS A 162 -6.03 13.83 -11.85
N ARG A 163 -6.90 14.55 -11.13
CA ARG A 163 -8.06 15.22 -11.74
C ARG A 163 -7.65 16.33 -12.68
N TYR A 164 -7.02 17.39 -12.14
CA TYR A 164 -6.85 18.63 -12.89
C TYR A 164 -5.73 18.54 -13.93
N VAL A 165 -4.61 17.87 -13.63
CA VAL A 165 -3.45 17.83 -14.55
C VAL A 165 -3.54 16.67 -15.53
N LEU A 166 -4.02 15.50 -15.12
CA LEU A 166 -4.01 14.31 -15.96
C LEU A 166 -5.33 14.05 -16.69
N HIS A 167 -6.48 14.52 -16.15
CA HIS A 167 -7.78 14.31 -16.81
C HIS A 167 -8.38 15.58 -17.40
N GLU A 168 -8.39 16.70 -16.68
CA GLU A 168 -9.04 17.93 -17.16
C GLU A 168 -8.15 18.76 -18.09
N TRP A 169 -6.86 18.92 -17.76
CA TRP A 169 -5.96 19.75 -18.54
C TRP A 169 -5.49 19.05 -19.82
N GLN A 170 -5.75 19.68 -20.99
CA GLN A 170 -5.32 19.18 -22.30
C GLN A 170 -3.80 19.35 -22.47
N SER A 171 -3.04 18.38 -21.97
CA SER A 171 -1.57 18.42 -21.92
C SER A 171 -0.95 17.14 -22.46
N VAL A 172 0.38 17.17 -22.65
CA VAL A 172 1.15 15.97 -22.97
C VAL A 172 1.08 14.94 -21.82
N LEU A 173 1.00 15.42 -20.56
CA LEU A 173 0.88 14.55 -19.38
C LEU A 173 -0.42 13.75 -19.40
N ARG A 174 -1.55 14.38 -19.77
CA ARG A 174 -2.82 13.69 -19.98
C ARG A 174 -2.71 12.60 -21.05
N LYS A 175 -2.10 12.91 -22.20
CA LYS A 175 -1.90 11.94 -23.27
C LYS A 175 -1.09 10.72 -22.78
N TRP A 176 -0.01 10.95 -22.04
CA TRP A 176 0.80 9.86 -21.47
C TRP A 176 0.00 9.04 -20.46
N HIS A 177 -0.70 9.70 -19.53
CA HIS A 177 -1.54 9.01 -18.56
C HIS A 177 -2.58 8.10 -19.21
N LEU A 178 -3.33 8.62 -20.17
CA LEU A 178 -4.34 7.83 -20.91
C LEU A 178 -3.70 6.69 -21.71
N GLN A 179 -2.54 6.91 -22.31
CA GLN A 179 -1.85 5.90 -23.11
C GLN A 179 -1.30 4.74 -22.26
N TYR A 180 -0.86 5.00 -21.03
CA TYR A 180 -0.26 4.00 -20.16
C TYR A 180 -1.28 3.45 -19.17
N GLN A 181 -1.76 4.27 -18.26
CA GLN A 181 -2.61 3.84 -17.15
C GLN A 181 -3.97 3.34 -17.63
N HIS A 182 -4.61 4.06 -18.56
CA HIS A 182 -5.90 3.70 -19.14
C HIS A 182 -5.82 2.79 -20.39
N CYS A 183 -4.70 2.16 -20.63
CA CYS A 183 -4.54 1.25 -21.78
C CYS A 183 -5.28 -0.09 -21.60
N THR A 184 -5.75 -0.42 -20.41
CA THR A 184 -6.41 -1.68 -20.09
C THR A 184 -7.41 -1.49 -18.95
N GLU A 185 -8.54 -2.18 -19.07
CA GLU A 185 -9.56 -2.30 -18.02
C GLU A 185 -9.20 -3.38 -16.97
N ILE A 186 -8.21 -4.21 -17.29
CA ILE A 186 -7.79 -5.33 -16.44
C ILE A 186 -6.90 -4.82 -15.32
N THR A 187 -7.36 -4.91 -14.07
CA THR A 187 -6.58 -4.51 -12.90
C THR A 187 -5.72 -5.64 -12.36
N PHE A 188 -4.45 -5.34 -12.04
CA PHE A 188 -3.51 -6.22 -11.35
C PHE A 188 -2.37 -5.40 -10.72
N GLY A 189 -1.73 -5.92 -9.67
CA GLY A 189 -0.85 -5.17 -8.77
C GLY A 189 0.20 -4.28 -9.44
N LEU A 190 0.80 -4.70 -10.57
CA LEU A 190 1.83 -3.92 -11.25
C LEU A 190 1.31 -2.62 -11.88
N LEU A 191 0.00 -2.50 -12.13
CA LEU A 191 -0.56 -1.29 -12.72
C LEU A 191 -0.43 -0.06 -11.83
N ALA A 192 -0.29 -0.21 -10.51
CA ALA A 192 -0.05 0.92 -9.62
C ALA A 192 1.25 1.70 -9.94
N ALA A 193 2.24 1.03 -10.56
CA ALA A 193 3.47 1.68 -11.02
C ALA A 193 3.63 1.67 -12.55
N TYR A 194 2.64 1.15 -13.30
CA TYR A 194 2.66 1.17 -14.76
C TYR A 194 2.11 2.49 -15.28
N GLU A 195 2.99 3.42 -15.50
CA GLU A 195 2.69 4.78 -15.93
C GLU A 195 3.88 5.31 -16.75
N HIS A 196 3.68 6.36 -17.55
CA HIS A 196 4.84 7.08 -18.11
C HIS A 196 5.73 7.58 -16.96
N PRO A 197 7.08 7.46 -17.04
CA PRO A 197 7.97 7.79 -15.93
C PRO A 197 7.73 9.18 -15.30
N VAL A 198 7.46 10.20 -16.12
CA VAL A 198 7.20 11.56 -15.64
C VAL A 198 5.87 11.65 -14.89
N THR A 199 4.81 11.03 -15.42
CA THR A 199 3.49 11.03 -14.76
C THR A 199 3.51 10.17 -13.50
N TYR A 200 4.25 9.04 -13.49
CA TYR A 200 4.50 8.27 -12.28
C TYR A 200 5.15 9.09 -11.16
N LEU A 201 6.21 9.84 -11.49
CA LEU A 201 6.86 10.71 -10.51
C LEU A 201 5.91 11.80 -9.99
N LEU A 202 5.03 12.30 -10.82
CA LEU A 202 4.10 13.37 -10.47
C LEU A 202 2.92 12.88 -9.62
N VAL A 203 2.27 11.74 -9.97
CA VAL A 203 1.03 11.31 -9.32
C VAL A 203 1.23 10.21 -8.25
N ALA A 204 2.26 9.39 -8.36
CA ALA A 204 2.50 8.29 -7.41
C ALA A 204 3.61 8.64 -6.42
N PHE A 205 4.80 8.98 -6.92
CA PHE A 205 5.97 9.23 -6.08
C PHE A 205 5.87 10.54 -5.30
N MET A 206 5.63 11.66 -5.97
CA MET A 206 5.65 12.98 -5.33
C MET A 206 4.59 13.12 -4.23
N PRO A 207 3.31 12.76 -4.41
CA PRO A 207 2.34 12.84 -3.33
C PRO A 207 2.70 11.95 -2.13
N THR A 208 3.39 10.83 -2.37
CA THR A 208 3.81 9.90 -1.31
C THR A 208 5.01 10.44 -0.53
N PHE A 209 6.01 11.02 -1.18
CA PHE A 209 7.23 11.49 -0.55
C PHE A 209 7.12 12.91 0.04
N LEU A 210 6.30 13.76 -0.56
CA LEU A 210 6.11 15.17 -0.19
C LEU A 210 5.77 15.38 1.30
N PRO A 211 4.85 14.62 1.94
CA PRO A 211 4.58 14.76 3.36
C PRO A 211 5.82 14.55 4.24
N ALA A 212 6.64 13.57 3.91
CA ALA A 212 7.84 13.25 4.67
C ALA A 212 8.85 14.40 4.66
N VAL A 213 8.97 15.10 3.52
CA VAL A 213 9.86 16.26 3.35
C VAL A 213 9.27 17.51 4.05
N ILE A 214 8.00 17.84 3.79
CA ILE A 214 7.35 19.03 4.36
C ILE A 214 7.35 18.99 5.89
N PHE A 215 6.97 17.85 6.48
CA PHE A 215 6.89 17.70 7.93
C PHE A 215 8.21 17.23 8.55
N ARG A 216 9.25 17.07 7.74
CA ARG A 216 10.58 16.59 8.17
C ARG A 216 10.47 15.37 9.07
N TRP A 217 9.86 14.32 8.56
CA TRP A 217 9.61 13.12 9.33
C TRP A 217 10.88 12.41 9.78
N HIS A 218 10.75 11.66 10.85
CA HIS A 218 11.74 10.68 11.24
C HIS A 218 11.78 9.54 10.20
N GLY A 219 12.96 9.03 9.85
CA GLY A 219 13.12 7.97 8.85
C GLY A 219 12.28 6.72 9.14
N LEU A 220 12.13 6.36 10.43
CA LEU A 220 11.22 5.29 10.83
C LEU A 220 9.76 5.58 10.46
N THR A 221 9.29 6.81 10.65
CA THR A 221 7.93 7.22 10.25
C THR A 221 7.75 7.10 8.74
N TRP A 222 8.76 7.54 7.98
CA TRP A 222 8.78 7.39 6.52
C TRP A 222 8.67 5.92 6.10
N HIS A 223 9.50 5.03 6.68
CA HIS A 223 9.47 3.62 6.34
C HIS A 223 8.14 2.96 6.68
N LEU A 224 7.56 3.25 7.84
CA LEU A 224 6.23 2.72 8.23
C LEU A 224 5.12 3.23 7.29
N PHE A 225 5.15 4.52 6.95
CA PHE A 225 4.23 5.11 5.99
C PHE A 225 4.39 4.46 4.61
N LEU A 226 5.62 4.28 4.15
CA LEU A 226 5.90 3.65 2.86
C LEU A 226 5.47 2.18 2.80
N ILE A 227 5.59 1.42 3.90
CA ILE A 227 5.04 0.07 4.02
C ILE A 227 3.52 0.12 3.79
N LEU A 228 2.83 1.00 4.51
CA LEU A 228 1.38 1.16 4.39
C LEU A 228 0.95 1.48 2.95
N ILE A 229 1.60 2.46 2.32
CA ILE A 229 1.30 2.86 0.94
C ILE A 229 1.65 1.76 -0.06
N SER A 230 2.77 1.06 0.12
CA SER A 230 3.17 -0.05 -0.77
C SER A 230 2.19 -1.22 -0.71
N LEU A 231 1.68 -1.55 0.47
CA LEU A 231 0.65 -2.57 0.64
C LEU A 231 -0.70 -2.10 0.08
N GLU A 232 -1.08 -0.83 0.30
CA GLU A 232 -2.28 -0.23 -0.30
C GLU A 232 -2.25 -0.34 -1.82
N GLU A 233 -1.16 0.10 -2.46
CA GLU A 233 -0.99 0.03 -3.92
C GLU A 233 -1.12 -1.39 -4.45
N PHE A 234 -0.47 -2.36 -3.81
CA PHE A 234 -0.59 -3.77 -4.19
C PHE A 234 -2.03 -4.26 -4.05
N VAL A 235 -2.66 -4.06 -2.90
CA VAL A 235 -3.99 -4.61 -2.61
C VAL A 235 -5.07 -3.97 -3.47
N VAL A 236 -5.07 -2.64 -3.60
CA VAL A 236 -6.07 -1.89 -4.38
C VAL A 236 -6.04 -2.27 -5.87
N PHE A 237 -4.83 -2.45 -6.43
CA PHE A 237 -4.70 -2.81 -7.84
C PHE A 237 -4.76 -4.31 -8.11
N SER A 238 -4.55 -5.17 -7.12
CA SER A 238 -4.57 -6.62 -7.32
C SER A 238 -5.93 -7.16 -7.76
N GLY A 239 -7.01 -6.46 -7.40
CA GLY A 239 -8.39 -6.91 -7.64
C GLY A 239 -8.79 -8.13 -6.80
N TYR A 240 -8.00 -8.51 -5.78
CA TYR A 240 -8.33 -9.63 -4.91
C TYR A 240 -9.34 -9.25 -3.84
N THR A 241 -10.42 -10.05 -3.74
CA THR A 241 -11.47 -9.94 -2.72
C THR A 241 -11.33 -11.02 -1.66
N VAL A 242 -10.26 -10.97 -0.87
CA VAL A 242 -10.01 -11.93 0.20
C VAL A 242 -10.11 -11.24 1.55
N LEU A 243 -10.94 -11.77 2.45
CA LEU A 243 -11.00 -11.29 3.82
C LEU A 243 -9.65 -11.48 4.55
N PRO A 244 -9.17 -10.49 5.32
CA PRO A 244 -9.83 -9.23 5.71
C PRO A 244 -9.57 -8.04 4.76
N LEU A 245 -8.85 -8.23 3.64
CA LEU A 245 -8.45 -7.17 2.72
C LEU A 245 -9.66 -6.43 2.13
N THR A 246 -10.72 -7.15 1.80
CA THR A 246 -11.96 -6.57 1.25
C THR A 246 -12.60 -5.57 2.22
N ILE A 247 -12.57 -5.84 3.52
CA ILE A 247 -13.14 -4.93 4.53
C ILE A 247 -12.34 -3.62 4.60
N ILE A 248 -11.00 -3.69 4.47
CA ILE A 248 -10.12 -2.54 4.64
C ILE A 248 -10.00 -1.71 3.36
N SER A 249 -9.95 -2.36 2.21
CA SER A 249 -9.61 -1.73 0.94
C SER A 249 -10.65 -1.93 -0.17
N GLY A 250 -11.76 -2.62 0.09
CA GLY A 250 -12.78 -2.94 -0.91
C GLY A 250 -13.33 -1.69 -1.61
N GLY A 251 -13.69 -0.67 -0.86
CA GLY A 251 -14.13 0.60 -1.43
C GLY A 251 -13.06 1.33 -2.26
N MET A 252 -11.77 1.22 -1.89
CA MET A 252 -10.69 1.78 -2.70
C MET A 252 -10.46 0.98 -3.99
N ALA A 253 -10.51 -0.35 -3.92
CA ALA A 253 -10.35 -1.22 -5.08
C ALA A 253 -11.47 -1.01 -6.09
N ARG A 254 -12.73 -0.94 -5.64
CA ARG A 254 -13.88 -0.65 -6.52
C ARG A 254 -13.79 0.72 -7.19
N ARG A 255 -13.50 1.77 -6.45
CA ARG A 255 -13.30 3.11 -7.04
C ARG A 255 -12.21 3.09 -8.10
N ASN A 256 -11.13 2.37 -7.83
CA ASN A 256 -10.05 2.20 -8.78
C ASN A 256 -10.51 1.42 -10.03
N GLU A 257 -11.23 0.32 -9.87
CA GLU A 257 -11.80 -0.45 -10.99
C GLU A 257 -12.81 0.36 -11.80
N ALA A 258 -13.73 1.09 -11.15
CA ALA A 258 -14.69 1.97 -11.80
C ALA A 258 -14.00 3.09 -12.60
N HIS A 259 -12.92 3.67 -12.05
CA HIS A 259 -12.11 4.65 -12.76
C HIS A 259 -11.46 4.08 -14.02
N PHE A 260 -10.96 2.84 -13.97
CA PHE A 260 -10.38 2.15 -15.14
C PHE A 260 -11.46 1.69 -16.16
N ALA A 261 -12.64 1.27 -15.69
CA ALA A 261 -13.70 0.82 -16.55
C ALA A 261 -14.37 1.96 -17.33
N SER A 262 -14.30 3.20 -16.84
CA SER A 262 -14.81 4.40 -17.49
C SER A 262 -14.05 4.83 -18.76
N VAL A 263 -13.20 3.95 -19.31
CA VAL A 263 -12.47 4.10 -20.59
C VAL A 263 -13.44 3.82 -21.76
N GLY A 264 -14.38 4.70 -21.97
CA GLY A 264 -15.28 4.76 -23.11
C GLY A 264 -15.20 6.13 -23.76
N ASP A 265 -16.28 6.60 -24.37
CA ASP A 265 -16.34 7.90 -25.05
C ASP A 265 -16.05 9.12 -24.16
N ASP A 266 -16.12 8.94 -22.82
CA ASP A 266 -15.76 9.94 -21.81
C ASP A 266 -14.70 9.38 -20.84
N TYR A 267 -13.44 9.59 -21.16
CA TYR A 267 -12.29 9.12 -20.40
C TYR A 267 -12.28 9.57 -18.93
N GLY A 268 -12.40 8.60 -18.00
CA GLY A 268 -12.10 8.81 -16.58
C GLY A 268 -12.98 9.83 -15.89
N ILE A 269 -14.30 9.68 -16.03
CA ILE A 269 -15.25 10.53 -15.32
C ILE A 269 -15.37 10.06 -13.87
N GLY A 270 -14.56 10.64 -12.98
CA GLY A 270 -14.69 10.44 -11.55
C GLY A 270 -13.72 9.45 -10.92
N ASN A 271 -13.81 9.30 -9.61
CA ASN A 271 -12.98 8.43 -8.77
C ASN A 271 -11.46 8.68 -8.91
N TYR A 272 -11.08 9.98 -8.90
CA TYR A 272 -9.68 10.39 -9.08
C TYR A 272 -8.80 10.15 -7.85
N GLY A 273 -9.38 10.04 -6.66
CA GLY A 273 -8.67 9.79 -5.42
C GLY A 273 -8.86 8.36 -4.91
N ARG A 274 -8.15 8.01 -3.86
CA ARG A 274 -8.19 6.65 -3.32
C ARG A 274 -9.18 6.47 -2.18
N LEU A 275 -9.37 7.50 -1.35
CA LEU A 275 -10.17 7.40 -0.11
C LEU A 275 -11.65 7.71 -0.27
N GLY A 276 -12.10 8.18 -1.43
CA GLY A 276 -13.50 8.57 -1.70
C GLY A 276 -13.98 9.85 -1.00
N VAL A 277 -13.23 10.38 -0.05
CA VAL A 277 -13.62 11.59 0.70
C VAL A 277 -13.67 12.83 -0.19
N LEU A 278 -12.68 12.97 -1.06
CA LEU A 278 -12.60 14.10 -1.99
C LEU A 278 -13.62 13.97 -3.13
N GLU A 279 -13.89 12.75 -3.59
CA GLU A 279 -14.97 12.46 -4.54
C GLU A 279 -16.32 12.90 -3.99
N PHE A 280 -16.60 12.57 -2.74
CA PHE A 280 -17.81 13.01 -2.07
C PHE A 280 -17.86 14.54 -1.94
N CYS A 281 -16.78 15.17 -1.51
CA CYS A 281 -16.71 16.64 -1.35
C CYS A 281 -16.86 17.40 -2.66
N PHE A 282 -16.36 16.88 -3.78
CA PHE A 282 -16.34 17.52 -5.09
C PHE A 282 -17.36 16.95 -6.08
N GLY A 283 -18.20 15.99 -5.66
CA GLY A 283 -19.21 15.37 -6.52
C GLY A 283 -18.63 14.62 -7.72
N THR A 284 -17.46 13.97 -7.54
CA THR A 284 -16.76 13.23 -8.59
C THR A 284 -16.79 11.72 -8.37
N ALA A 285 -17.67 11.22 -7.51
CA ALA A 285 -17.92 9.80 -7.34
C ALA A 285 -18.63 9.23 -8.59
N CYS A 286 -18.20 8.04 -9.04
CA CYS A 286 -18.93 7.31 -10.08
C CYS A 286 -20.25 6.74 -9.53
N PRO A 287 -21.32 6.63 -10.35
CA PRO A 287 -22.63 6.21 -9.89
C PRO A 287 -22.73 4.79 -9.30
N ASP A 288 -21.74 3.93 -9.55
CA ASP A 288 -21.74 2.51 -9.14
C ASP A 288 -21.17 2.28 -7.73
N GLU A 289 -21.02 3.33 -6.89
CA GLU A 289 -20.46 3.19 -5.53
C GLU A 289 -21.43 2.53 -4.52
N ASP A 290 -22.73 2.45 -4.80
CA ASP A 290 -23.73 1.95 -3.85
C ASP A 290 -23.59 0.44 -3.53
N ASP A 291 -22.87 -0.29 -4.39
CA ASP A 291 -22.69 -1.75 -4.26
C ASP A 291 -21.59 -2.22 -3.29
N VAL A 292 -20.82 -1.30 -2.66
CA VAL A 292 -19.73 -1.71 -1.74
C VAL A 292 -20.27 -2.44 -0.51
N ILE A 293 -21.45 -2.05 -0.02
CA ILE A 293 -22.09 -2.69 1.14
C ILE A 293 -22.58 -4.07 0.74
N ASP A 294 -23.20 -4.19 -0.43
CA ASP A 294 -23.71 -5.45 -0.97
C ASP A 294 -22.57 -6.45 -1.20
N ASP A 295 -21.43 -6.02 -1.75
CA ASP A 295 -20.23 -6.88 -1.89
C ASP A 295 -19.66 -7.35 -0.57
N ILE A 296 -19.62 -6.47 0.44
CA ILE A 296 -19.16 -6.86 1.78
C ILE A 296 -20.11 -7.90 2.37
N GLN A 297 -21.42 -7.75 2.13
CA GLN A 297 -22.43 -8.71 2.57
C GLN A 297 -22.29 -10.03 1.82
N ASP A 298 -22.22 -10.00 0.49
CA ASP A 298 -22.03 -11.18 -0.35
C ASP A 298 -20.76 -11.96 0.02
N GLU A 299 -19.67 -11.25 0.25
CA GLU A 299 -18.40 -11.88 0.64
C GLU A 299 -18.44 -12.41 2.08
N ALA A 300 -19.14 -11.72 2.98
CA ALA A 300 -19.39 -12.20 4.33
C ALA A 300 -20.28 -13.46 4.33
N GLU A 301 -21.28 -13.51 3.47
CA GLU A 301 -22.14 -14.69 3.28
C GLU A 301 -21.38 -15.88 2.69
N LYS A 302 -20.58 -15.66 1.62
CA LYS A 302 -19.73 -16.71 1.01
C LYS A 302 -18.79 -17.37 2.01
N HIS A 303 -18.29 -16.62 2.97
CA HIS A 303 -17.39 -17.10 4.00
C HIS A 303 -18.08 -17.53 5.30
N ASN A 304 -19.41 -17.52 5.36
CA ASN A 304 -20.19 -17.83 6.56
C ASN A 304 -19.65 -17.08 7.82
N VAL A 305 -19.34 -15.78 7.62
CA VAL A 305 -18.70 -14.97 8.67
C VAL A 305 -19.61 -14.85 9.87
N GLN A 306 -20.92 -14.72 9.64
CA GLN A 306 -21.92 -14.59 10.70
C GLN A 306 -21.95 -15.83 11.58
N ASP A 307 -21.94 -17.03 10.99
CA ASP A 307 -21.91 -18.31 11.73
C ASP A 307 -20.59 -18.50 12.50
N ARG A 308 -19.47 -18.10 11.90
CA ARG A 308 -18.15 -18.17 12.56
C ARG A 308 -18.06 -17.21 13.74
N VAL A 309 -18.56 -15.99 13.60
CA VAL A 309 -18.60 -15.00 14.70
C VAL A 309 -19.51 -15.48 15.82
N THR A 310 -20.71 -15.96 15.49
CA THR A 310 -21.67 -16.50 16.48
C THR A 310 -21.06 -17.67 17.24
N ASN A 311 -20.48 -18.64 16.53
CA ASN A 311 -19.82 -19.79 17.14
C ASN A 311 -18.60 -19.40 18.02
N ALA A 312 -17.82 -18.40 17.60
CA ALA A 312 -16.70 -17.88 18.38
C ALA A 312 -17.16 -17.17 19.67
N VAL A 313 -18.23 -16.37 19.58
CA VAL A 313 -18.85 -15.71 20.74
C VAL A 313 -19.40 -16.74 21.73
N ASP A 314 -20.13 -17.74 21.25
CA ASP A 314 -20.70 -18.80 22.09
C ASP A 314 -19.61 -19.64 22.77
N ALA A 315 -18.54 -19.97 22.03
CA ALA A 315 -17.37 -20.64 22.58
C ALA A 315 -16.67 -19.78 23.66
N GLY A 316 -16.56 -18.48 23.44
CA GLY A 316 -16.02 -17.50 24.40
C GLY A 316 -16.88 -17.42 25.66
N MET A 317 -18.20 -17.30 25.49
CA MET A 317 -19.14 -17.23 26.61
C MET A 317 -19.18 -18.53 27.44
N SER A 318 -19.10 -19.68 26.77
CA SER A 318 -19.04 -20.99 27.45
C SER A 318 -17.76 -21.15 28.30
N LYS A 319 -16.61 -20.67 27.78
CA LYS A 319 -15.34 -20.65 28.55
C LYS A 319 -15.44 -19.73 29.78
N LEU A 320 -16.03 -18.55 29.64
CA LEU A 320 -16.24 -17.62 30.75
C LEU A 320 -17.19 -18.18 31.82
N LYS A 321 -18.28 -18.87 31.42
CA LYS A 321 -19.17 -19.57 32.38
C LYS A 321 -18.43 -20.67 33.15
N LYS A 322 -17.61 -21.48 32.47
CA LYS A 322 -16.80 -22.53 33.11
C LYS A 322 -15.77 -21.95 34.09
N GLN A 323 -15.14 -20.83 33.77
CA GLN A 323 -14.21 -20.15 34.69
C GLN A 323 -14.91 -19.57 35.93
N LYS A 324 -16.11 -18.98 35.77
CA LYS A 324 -16.90 -18.49 36.92
C LYS A 324 -17.34 -19.60 37.87
N VAL A 325 -17.71 -20.76 37.33
CA VAL A 325 -18.08 -21.94 38.15
C VAL A 325 -16.86 -22.48 38.90
N ARG A 326 -15.69 -22.50 38.27
CA ARG A 326 -14.43 -22.99 38.87
C ARG A 326 -13.88 -22.04 39.96
N LYS A 327 -14.20 -20.75 39.93
CA LYS A 327 -13.83 -19.78 40.99
C LYS A 327 -14.81 -19.77 42.19
N ARG A 328 -15.96 -20.42 42.08
CA ARG A 328 -16.97 -20.51 43.18
C ARG A 328 -16.92 -21.81 43.96
N ARG A 329 -16.06 -22.76 43.54
CA ARG A 329 -15.67 -23.95 44.28
C ARG A 329 -14.27 -23.76 44.87
#